data_acf1b77ee62501c937fb5c52fd71ef9b
#
_entry.id   acf1b77ee62501c937fb5c52fd71ef9b
#
_cell.length_a   1.000
_cell.length_b   1.000
_cell.length_c   1.000
_cell.angle_alpha   90.00
_cell.angle_beta   90.00
_cell.angle_gamma   90.00
#
_symmetry.space_group_name_H-M   'P 1'
#
loop_
_entity.id
_entity.type
_entity.pdbx_description
1 polymer ?
#
loop_
_entity_poly.entity_id
_entity_poly.type
_entity_poly.pdbx_seq_one_letter_code
_entity_poly.pdbx_strand_id
1 'polypeptide(L)'
;EFREWMDEKITLTQVLIHKKQLQADISLQITIPNEFEKICKTNIGYTAGIETNKVAPIWLQKGNDMDKILVVSNHAKTTYENTTTMATNNQTGEQVKYKLQTPIHVVHECTVRSEPEPIENFDLTTDFNFLTISQFSPRKNFHNTIKWWIEEFIDQNVGLIVKTNLANNSQMDWFASNNMLKQILEEYPDRKCKIYLLHGDLSSGQMTWLYNNDKIKSLINISHGEGFGLPMFEAAREGLPIITVGWSGQTDFLHYNGKKYFEDVKFNLQQVQKEAVWDGVIQQDSGWAFADQGSYKMALRKTYKNHDKSLKRASKLKTLLNENFNEQKLYDGFVEQIVPLQEMKKIDAEIDDLLSDLL
;
A
#
# COMPACT_ATOMS: atom_id res chain seq x y z
N GLU A 1 -11.07 -22.82 -11.34
CA GLU A 1 -11.17 -23.74 -10.18
C GLU A 1 -11.26 -22.98 -8.85
N PHE A 2 -10.20 -22.28 -8.37
CA PHE A 2 -10.25 -21.62 -7.05
C PHE A 2 -11.34 -20.54 -6.96
N ARG A 3 -11.48 -19.70 -7.99
CA ARG A 3 -12.51 -18.67 -8.05
C ARG A 3 -13.92 -19.27 -8.05
N GLU A 4 -14.16 -20.28 -8.84
CA GLU A 4 -15.45 -20.99 -8.91
C GLU A 4 -15.81 -21.62 -7.56
N TRP A 5 -14.81 -22.25 -6.89
CA TRP A 5 -14.98 -22.76 -5.54
C TRP A 5 -15.35 -21.66 -4.54
N MET A 6 -14.67 -20.50 -4.60
CA MET A 6 -14.98 -19.34 -3.75
C MET A 6 -16.39 -18.83 -4.00
N ASP A 7 -16.79 -18.65 -5.26
CA ASP A 7 -18.11 -18.16 -5.64
C ASP A 7 -19.21 -19.13 -5.16
N GLU A 8 -18.98 -20.44 -5.25
CA GLU A 8 -19.88 -21.46 -4.72
C GLU A 8 -20.02 -21.33 -3.19
N LYS A 9 -18.91 -21.22 -2.46
CA LYS A 9 -18.92 -21.07 -0.99
C LYS A 9 -19.61 -19.79 -0.54
N ILE A 10 -19.34 -18.68 -1.22
CA ILE A 10 -20.00 -17.39 -0.94
C ILE A 10 -21.51 -17.52 -1.14
N THR A 11 -21.94 -18.07 -2.27
CA THR A 11 -23.37 -18.25 -2.59
C THR A 11 -24.06 -19.16 -1.57
N LEU A 12 -23.46 -20.29 -1.24
CA LEU A 12 -24.00 -21.23 -0.25
C LEU A 12 -24.12 -20.56 1.12
N THR A 13 -23.08 -19.85 1.57
CA THR A 13 -23.05 -19.16 2.85
C THR A 13 -24.16 -18.11 2.93
N GLN A 14 -24.33 -17.29 1.89
CA GLN A 14 -25.40 -16.29 1.82
C GLN A 14 -26.79 -16.92 1.92
N VAL A 15 -27.02 -18.04 1.20
CA VAL A 15 -28.29 -18.77 1.26
C VAL A 15 -28.56 -19.32 2.67
N LEU A 16 -27.54 -19.89 3.32
CA LEU A 16 -27.68 -20.44 4.67
C LEU A 16 -27.94 -19.36 5.72
N ILE A 17 -27.26 -18.24 5.63
CA ILE A 17 -27.50 -17.06 6.50
C ILE A 17 -28.92 -16.54 6.30
N HIS A 18 -29.35 -16.36 5.05
CA HIS A 18 -30.68 -15.86 4.73
C HIS A 18 -31.79 -16.80 5.26
N LYS A 19 -31.56 -18.11 5.19
CA LYS A 19 -32.46 -19.13 5.76
C LYS A 19 -32.35 -19.26 7.28
N LYS A 20 -31.49 -18.49 7.95
CA LYS A 20 -31.19 -18.62 9.39
C LYS A 20 -30.70 -20.02 9.81
N GLN A 21 -30.06 -20.75 8.89
CA GLN A 21 -29.50 -22.07 9.11
C GLN A 21 -28.01 -22.06 9.47
N LEU A 22 -27.36 -20.91 9.27
CA LEU A 22 -25.97 -20.68 9.65
C LEU A 22 -25.88 -19.43 10.51
N GLN A 23 -25.23 -19.55 11.66
CA GLN A 23 -24.82 -18.43 12.48
C GLN A 23 -23.30 -18.49 12.62
N ALA A 24 -22.59 -17.51 12.08
CA ALA A 24 -21.15 -17.40 12.23
C ALA A 24 -20.79 -16.82 13.61
N ASP A 25 -19.79 -17.39 14.26
CA ASP A 25 -19.26 -16.87 15.53
C ASP A 25 -18.29 -15.71 15.33
N ILE A 26 -17.55 -15.70 14.20
CA ILE A 26 -16.50 -14.71 13.88
C ILE A 26 -16.85 -14.03 12.56
N SER A 27 -16.75 -12.72 12.53
CA SER A 27 -16.72 -11.93 11.29
C SER A 27 -15.33 -11.33 11.08
N LEU A 28 -14.80 -11.45 9.85
CA LEU A 28 -13.64 -10.74 9.37
C LEU A 28 -14.10 -9.76 8.29
N GLN A 29 -13.98 -8.46 8.56
CA GLN A 29 -14.44 -7.40 7.69
C GLN A 29 -13.24 -6.67 7.09
N ILE A 30 -12.97 -6.89 5.80
CA ILE A 30 -11.84 -6.31 5.06
C ILE A 30 -12.37 -5.12 4.26
N THR A 31 -12.38 -3.94 4.89
CA THR A 31 -12.95 -2.73 4.29
C THR A 31 -12.45 -1.46 4.98
N ILE A 32 -12.94 -0.29 4.56
CA ILE A 32 -12.71 0.97 5.27
C ILE A 32 -13.51 0.97 6.59
N PRO A 33 -12.94 1.51 7.67
CA PRO A 33 -13.57 1.43 9.01
C PRO A 33 -14.96 2.06 9.14
N ASN A 34 -15.36 2.95 8.23
CA ASN A 34 -16.72 3.48 8.18
C ASN A 34 -17.78 2.38 8.06
N GLU A 35 -17.41 1.26 7.43
CA GLU A 35 -18.30 0.13 7.12
C GLU A 35 -18.24 -1.00 8.16
N PHE A 36 -17.42 -0.85 9.21
CA PHE A 36 -17.35 -1.86 10.26
C PHE A 36 -18.69 -1.95 11.00
N GLU A 37 -19.17 -3.17 11.18
CA GLU A 37 -20.44 -3.47 11.82
C GLU A 37 -20.31 -4.64 12.81
N LYS A 38 -21.04 -4.56 13.91
CA LYS A 38 -21.14 -5.65 14.88
C LYS A 38 -22.18 -6.66 14.44
N ILE A 39 -21.75 -7.72 13.75
CA ILE A 39 -22.64 -8.72 13.11
C ILE A 39 -22.52 -10.14 13.67
N CYS A 40 -21.41 -10.46 14.33
CA CYS A 40 -21.14 -11.74 14.96
C CYS A 40 -20.84 -11.60 16.43
N LYS A 41 -20.59 -12.71 17.11
CA LYS A 41 -20.13 -12.74 18.51
C LYS A 41 -18.75 -12.09 18.64
N THR A 42 -17.85 -12.41 17.70
CA THR A 42 -16.52 -11.82 17.59
C THR A 42 -16.41 -11.11 16.24
N ASN A 43 -16.01 -9.83 16.25
CA ASN A 43 -15.93 -8.99 15.05
C ASN A 43 -14.51 -8.44 14.90
N ILE A 44 -13.87 -8.76 13.79
CA ILE A 44 -12.51 -8.36 13.48
C ILE A 44 -12.54 -7.46 12.25
N GLY A 45 -12.07 -6.21 12.40
CA GLY A 45 -11.91 -5.29 11.29
C GLY A 45 -10.48 -5.37 10.74
N TYR A 46 -10.31 -5.50 9.44
CA TYR A 46 -9.02 -5.37 8.75
C TYR A 46 -9.08 -4.25 7.73
N THR A 47 -8.14 -3.31 7.82
CA THR A 47 -8.10 -2.14 6.94
C THR A 47 -6.68 -1.84 6.45
N ALA A 48 -6.57 -1.33 5.21
CA ALA A 48 -5.31 -0.86 4.65
C ALA A 48 -4.67 0.30 5.44
N GLY A 49 -5.38 0.84 6.43
CA GLY A 49 -4.89 1.90 7.29
C GLY A 49 -5.10 3.28 6.70
N ILE A 50 -4.29 4.23 7.15
CA ILE A 50 -4.37 5.64 6.81
C ILE A 50 -3.01 6.16 6.36
N GLU A 51 -3.02 7.09 5.43
CA GLU A 51 -1.82 7.72 4.89
C GLU A 51 -1.51 9.09 5.52
N THR A 52 -2.32 9.52 6.49
CA THR A 52 -2.12 10.76 7.25
C THR A 52 -1.70 10.45 8.69
N ASN A 53 -1.46 11.47 9.49
CA ASN A 53 -1.10 11.36 10.90
C ASN A 53 -2.32 11.33 11.85
N LYS A 54 -3.55 11.22 11.32
CA LYS A 54 -4.78 11.23 12.09
C LYS A 54 -5.88 10.45 11.37
N VAL A 55 -6.58 9.56 12.06
CA VAL A 55 -7.76 8.89 11.52
C VAL A 55 -9.02 9.74 11.70
N ALA A 56 -10.04 9.47 10.89
CA ALA A 56 -11.34 10.11 11.02
C ALA A 56 -12.02 9.73 12.36
N PRO A 57 -12.77 10.63 13.01
CA PRO A 57 -13.48 10.32 14.26
C PRO A 57 -14.41 9.10 14.16
N ILE A 58 -15.07 8.92 13.03
CA ILE A 58 -15.93 7.76 12.77
C ILE A 58 -15.16 6.44 12.81
N TRP A 59 -13.84 6.43 12.45
CA TRP A 59 -13.00 5.24 12.50
C TRP A 59 -12.71 4.80 13.93
N LEU A 60 -12.60 5.76 14.87
CA LEU A 60 -12.48 5.45 16.29
C LEU A 60 -13.79 4.88 16.84
N GLN A 61 -14.92 5.43 16.44
CA GLN A 61 -16.23 4.96 16.87
C GLN A 61 -16.49 3.53 16.37
N LYS A 62 -16.42 3.32 15.06
CA LYS A 62 -16.62 2.03 14.42
C LYS A 62 -15.56 0.99 14.84
N GLY A 63 -14.33 1.45 15.06
CA GLY A 63 -13.26 0.62 15.59
C GLY A 63 -13.55 0.11 17.00
N ASN A 64 -14.15 0.94 17.87
CA ASN A 64 -14.55 0.53 19.22
C ASN A 64 -15.77 -0.42 19.25
N ASP A 65 -16.47 -0.59 18.14
CA ASP A 65 -17.51 -1.61 17.99
C ASP A 65 -16.91 -3.00 17.65
N MET A 66 -15.64 -3.07 17.27
CA MET A 66 -14.92 -4.31 16.97
C MET A 66 -14.27 -4.90 18.22
N ASP A 67 -14.05 -6.21 18.23
CA ASP A 67 -13.29 -6.90 19.27
C ASP A 67 -11.77 -6.81 19.01
N LYS A 68 -11.38 -6.63 17.73
CA LYS A 68 -10.00 -6.47 17.29
C LYS A 68 -9.93 -5.71 15.97
N ILE A 69 -8.88 -4.92 15.79
CA ILE A 69 -8.55 -4.26 14.53
C ILE A 69 -7.19 -4.75 14.04
N LEU A 70 -7.11 -5.09 12.76
CA LEU A 70 -5.88 -5.42 12.06
C LEU A 70 -5.56 -4.31 11.06
N VAL A 71 -4.30 -3.88 11.02
CA VAL A 71 -3.81 -2.85 10.10
C VAL A 71 -2.52 -3.29 9.44
N VAL A 72 -2.22 -2.73 8.27
CA VAL A 72 -1.13 -3.17 7.40
C VAL A 72 0.25 -2.64 7.80
N SER A 73 0.33 -1.68 8.71
CA SER A 73 1.62 -1.07 9.09
C SER A 73 1.63 -0.51 10.51
N ASN A 74 2.84 -0.36 11.06
CA ASN A 74 3.05 0.33 12.34
C ASN A 74 2.65 1.81 12.27
N HIS A 75 2.77 2.44 11.09
CA HIS A 75 2.27 3.79 10.88
C HIS A 75 0.76 3.85 11.13
N ALA A 76 -0.01 2.97 10.50
CA ALA A 76 -1.46 2.91 10.69
C ALA A 76 -1.82 2.65 12.17
N LYS A 77 -1.19 1.68 12.82
CA LYS A 77 -1.37 1.40 14.25
C LYS A 77 -1.12 2.65 15.10
N THR A 78 0.05 3.26 14.96
CA THR A 78 0.45 4.45 15.73
C THR A 78 -0.51 5.62 15.48
N THR A 79 -0.98 5.78 14.25
CA THR A 79 -1.95 6.83 13.91
C THR A 79 -3.28 6.64 14.63
N TYR A 80 -3.79 5.40 14.69
CA TYR A 80 -4.99 5.11 15.49
C TYR A 80 -4.79 5.37 16.98
N GLU A 81 -3.70 4.87 17.55
CA GLU A 81 -3.40 4.99 18.99
C GLU A 81 -3.21 6.46 19.42
N ASN A 82 -2.64 7.29 18.56
CA ASN A 82 -2.38 8.71 18.84
C ASN A 82 -3.57 9.62 18.50
N THR A 83 -4.55 9.17 17.73
CA THR A 83 -5.71 9.99 17.38
C THR A 83 -6.64 10.10 18.59
N THR A 84 -6.97 11.34 18.92
CA THR A 84 -7.96 11.69 19.94
C THR A 84 -8.94 12.70 19.36
N THR A 85 -10.22 12.50 19.60
CA THR A 85 -11.28 13.44 19.23
C THR A 85 -12.12 13.81 20.47
N MET A 86 -12.94 14.84 20.34
CA MET A 86 -13.92 15.18 21.37
C MET A 86 -15.26 14.54 21.02
N ALA A 87 -15.86 13.89 21.96
CA ALA A 87 -17.21 13.34 21.85
C ALA A 87 -18.11 13.93 22.94
N THR A 88 -19.39 14.11 22.63
CA THR A 88 -20.37 14.56 23.62
C THR A 88 -20.98 13.34 24.30
N ASN A 89 -20.91 13.28 25.63
CA ASN A 89 -21.63 12.29 26.40
C ASN A 89 -23.13 12.58 26.30
N ASN A 90 -23.87 11.68 25.69
CA ASN A 90 -25.29 11.85 25.44
C ASN A 90 -26.16 11.93 26.71
N GLN A 91 -25.64 11.45 27.85
CA GLN A 91 -26.34 11.46 29.14
C GLN A 91 -26.08 12.73 29.93
N THR A 92 -24.85 13.25 29.88
CA THR A 92 -24.45 14.42 30.70
C THR A 92 -24.30 15.71 29.90
N GLY A 93 -24.21 15.62 28.56
CA GLY A 93 -23.89 16.74 27.67
C GLY A 93 -22.41 17.19 27.72
N GLU A 94 -21.56 16.54 28.51
CA GLU A 94 -20.16 16.91 28.67
C GLU A 94 -19.31 16.47 27.48
N GLN A 95 -18.33 17.32 27.15
CA GLN A 95 -17.31 16.98 26.15
C GLN A 95 -16.23 16.11 26.79
N VAL A 96 -16.05 14.89 26.26
CA VAL A 96 -15.04 13.94 26.72
C VAL A 96 -14.05 13.61 25.61
N LYS A 97 -12.80 13.37 25.98
CA LYS A 97 -11.79 12.86 25.03
C LYS A 97 -12.16 11.44 24.64
N TYR A 98 -12.25 11.20 23.34
CA TYR A 98 -12.57 9.90 22.75
C TYR A 98 -11.39 9.37 21.95
N LYS A 99 -11.05 8.12 22.15
CA LYS A 99 -9.93 7.43 21.47
C LYS A 99 -10.27 5.97 21.21
N LEU A 100 -9.45 5.30 20.43
CA LEU A 100 -9.56 3.86 20.26
C LEU A 100 -9.26 3.14 21.58
N GLN A 101 -10.12 2.19 21.93
CA GLN A 101 -9.98 1.29 23.08
C GLN A 101 -9.76 -0.16 22.65
N THR A 102 -10.21 -0.50 21.44
CA THR A 102 -10.09 -1.82 20.85
C THR A 102 -8.62 -2.16 20.59
N PRO A 103 -8.19 -3.40 20.89
CA PRO A 103 -6.85 -3.87 20.55
C PRO A 103 -6.58 -3.76 19.04
N ILE A 104 -5.41 -3.20 18.70
CA ILE A 104 -4.98 -3.04 17.30
C ILE A 104 -3.66 -3.76 17.06
N HIS A 105 -3.61 -4.57 16.00
CA HIS A 105 -2.45 -5.38 15.66
C HIS A 105 -2.01 -5.09 14.22
N VAL A 106 -0.70 -5.19 13.98
CA VAL A 106 -0.14 -5.05 12.65
C VAL A 106 -0.06 -6.43 12.00
N VAL A 107 -0.64 -6.52 10.81
CA VAL A 107 -0.49 -7.65 9.91
C VAL A 107 -0.11 -7.08 8.54
N HIS A 108 1.16 -7.19 8.20
CA HIS A 108 1.68 -6.63 6.97
C HIS A 108 1.06 -7.30 5.74
N GLU A 109 0.93 -6.52 4.69
CA GLU A 109 0.52 -7.05 3.39
C GLU A 109 1.58 -7.99 2.83
N CYS A 110 1.12 -9.01 2.12
CA CYS A 110 1.96 -9.96 1.42
C CYS A 110 1.71 -9.88 -0.09
N THR A 111 2.73 -10.12 -0.86
CA THR A 111 2.62 -10.27 -2.32
C THR A 111 3.18 -11.62 -2.73
N VAL A 112 2.43 -12.35 -3.56
CA VAL A 112 2.89 -13.59 -4.17
C VAL A 112 3.88 -13.23 -5.27
N ARG A 113 5.07 -13.83 -5.24
CA ARG A 113 6.03 -13.69 -6.31
C ARG A 113 5.64 -14.60 -7.47
N SER A 114 5.60 -14.03 -8.68
CA SER A 114 5.37 -14.78 -9.91
C SER A 114 6.65 -14.86 -10.75
N GLU A 115 6.76 -15.90 -11.58
CA GLU A 115 7.85 -15.97 -12.56
C GLU A 115 7.77 -14.77 -13.52
N PRO A 116 8.91 -14.17 -13.91
CA PRO A 116 8.94 -13.04 -14.82
C PRO A 116 8.35 -13.36 -16.18
N GLU A 117 7.42 -12.55 -16.64
CA GLU A 117 6.78 -12.65 -17.96
C GLU A 117 7.03 -11.35 -18.73
N PRO A 118 7.69 -11.41 -19.92
CA PRO A 118 7.98 -10.22 -20.71
C PRO A 118 6.72 -9.44 -21.10
N ILE A 119 6.82 -8.09 -21.08
CA ILE A 119 5.77 -7.21 -21.60
C ILE A 119 6.00 -7.05 -23.11
N GLU A 120 5.00 -7.42 -23.92
CA GLU A 120 5.06 -7.27 -25.38
C GLU A 120 5.18 -5.80 -25.78
N ASN A 121 5.96 -5.53 -26.83
CA ASN A 121 6.18 -4.19 -27.38
C ASN A 121 6.67 -3.14 -26.36
N PHE A 122 7.42 -3.60 -25.36
CA PHE A 122 8.01 -2.73 -24.35
C PHE A 122 9.42 -2.30 -24.75
N ASP A 123 9.52 -1.20 -25.52
CA ASP A 123 10.76 -0.69 -26.04
C ASP A 123 11.24 0.57 -25.31
N LEU A 124 12.43 0.50 -24.73
CA LEU A 124 13.11 1.61 -24.11
C LEU A 124 14.32 2.03 -24.94
N THR A 125 14.31 3.28 -25.40
CA THR A 125 15.43 3.87 -26.17
C THR A 125 16.53 4.44 -25.27
N THR A 126 16.34 4.39 -23.95
CA THR A 126 17.28 4.83 -22.91
C THR A 126 17.75 3.63 -22.09
N ASP A 127 19.02 3.62 -21.69
CA ASP A 127 19.63 2.51 -20.92
C ASP A 127 19.54 2.71 -19.41
N PHE A 128 19.23 3.92 -18.96
CA PHE A 128 18.99 4.23 -17.56
C PHE A 128 17.59 4.79 -17.40
N ASN A 129 16.70 4.03 -16.77
CA ASN A 129 15.33 4.44 -16.56
C ASN A 129 14.94 4.37 -15.09
N PHE A 130 14.21 5.38 -14.65
CA PHE A 130 13.46 5.33 -13.41
C PHE A 130 12.04 4.84 -13.68
N LEU A 131 11.41 4.27 -12.65
CA LEU A 131 10.04 3.77 -12.70
C LEU A 131 9.22 4.45 -11.62
N THR A 132 8.02 4.91 -11.94
CA THR A 132 7.01 5.31 -10.97
C THR A 132 5.70 4.58 -11.23
N ILE A 133 5.07 4.09 -10.16
CA ILE A 133 3.83 3.30 -10.22
C ILE A 133 2.84 3.89 -9.23
N SER A 134 1.80 4.53 -9.72
CA SER A 134 0.69 5.01 -8.88
C SER A 134 -0.47 5.53 -9.72
N GLN A 135 -1.64 5.64 -9.12
CA GLN A 135 -2.73 6.40 -9.72
C GLN A 135 -2.39 7.89 -9.81
N PHE A 136 -2.97 8.57 -10.78
CA PHE A 136 -2.84 10.01 -10.96
C PHE A 136 -3.76 10.72 -9.94
N SER A 137 -3.27 10.98 -8.74
CA SER A 137 -4.07 11.60 -7.67
C SER A 137 -3.24 12.58 -6.83
N PRO A 138 -3.90 13.55 -6.14
CA PRO A 138 -3.21 14.51 -5.26
C PRO A 138 -2.35 13.81 -4.20
N ARG A 139 -2.87 12.78 -3.53
CA ARG A 139 -2.14 12.01 -2.51
C ARG A 139 -0.82 11.43 -3.02
N LYS A 140 -0.80 10.97 -4.27
CA LYS A 140 0.38 10.36 -4.87
C LYS A 140 1.44 11.38 -5.30
N ASN A 141 1.17 12.68 -5.16
CA ASN A 141 2.10 13.76 -5.53
C ASN A 141 2.68 13.59 -6.94
N PHE A 142 1.84 13.07 -7.84
CA PHE A 142 2.28 12.52 -9.12
C PHE A 142 2.78 13.62 -10.08
N HIS A 143 2.12 14.77 -10.06
CA HIS A 143 2.52 15.92 -10.87
C HIS A 143 3.97 16.37 -10.54
N ASN A 144 4.27 16.57 -9.26
CA ASN A 144 5.62 16.97 -8.83
C ASN A 144 6.64 15.85 -9.05
N THR A 145 6.25 14.59 -8.93
CA THR A 145 7.13 13.45 -9.22
C THR A 145 7.69 13.54 -10.64
N ILE A 146 6.83 13.82 -11.62
CA ILE A 146 7.21 13.92 -13.04
C ILE A 146 7.92 15.25 -13.32
N LYS A 147 7.33 16.36 -12.89
CA LYS A 147 7.86 17.71 -13.14
C LYS A 147 9.28 17.89 -12.62
N TRP A 148 9.51 17.59 -11.36
CA TRP A 148 10.84 17.73 -10.74
C TRP A 148 11.85 16.72 -11.29
N TRP A 149 11.38 15.54 -11.74
CA TRP A 149 12.24 14.57 -12.42
C TRP A 149 12.69 15.10 -13.80
N ILE A 150 11.79 15.70 -14.60
CA ILE A 150 12.12 16.32 -15.88
C ILE A 150 13.12 17.46 -15.68
N GLU A 151 12.88 18.34 -14.72
CA GLU A 151 13.78 19.44 -14.39
C GLU A 151 15.19 18.98 -13.99
N GLU A 152 15.31 17.81 -13.36
CA GLU A 152 16.61 17.24 -13.00
C GLU A 152 17.36 16.67 -14.20
N PHE A 153 16.65 16.04 -15.14
CA PHE A 153 17.24 15.32 -16.27
C PHE A 153 16.98 15.96 -17.63
N ILE A 154 16.60 17.24 -17.67
CA ILE A 154 16.14 17.93 -18.88
C ILE A 154 17.07 17.76 -20.07
N ASP A 155 18.40 17.86 -19.84
CA ASP A 155 19.45 17.78 -20.85
C ASP A 155 20.09 16.40 -21.00
N GLN A 156 19.55 15.36 -20.37
CA GLN A 156 20.19 14.03 -20.31
C GLN A 156 19.36 12.98 -21.02
N ASN A 157 20.03 11.98 -21.59
CA ASN A 157 19.38 10.82 -22.21
C ASN A 157 19.04 9.75 -21.14
N VAL A 158 18.09 10.09 -20.27
CA VAL A 158 17.57 9.25 -19.19
C VAL A 158 16.06 9.11 -19.36
N GLY A 159 15.48 7.97 -18.97
CA GLY A 159 14.05 7.70 -19.09
C GLY A 159 13.32 7.66 -17.75
N LEU A 160 12.04 8.03 -17.77
CA LEU A 160 11.07 7.78 -16.72
C LEU A 160 9.91 6.96 -17.28
N ILE A 161 9.71 5.77 -16.74
CA ILE A 161 8.54 4.95 -17.02
C ILE A 161 7.46 5.33 -16.02
N VAL A 162 6.33 5.74 -16.53
CA VAL A 162 5.17 6.22 -15.77
C VAL A 162 4.08 5.17 -15.91
N LYS A 163 3.99 4.23 -14.96
CA LYS A 163 2.88 3.29 -14.90
C LYS A 163 1.77 3.89 -14.06
N THR A 164 0.70 4.27 -14.74
CA THR A 164 -0.40 5.03 -14.12
C THR A 164 -1.74 4.79 -14.80
N ASN A 165 -2.79 5.10 -14.06
CA ASN A 165 -4.16 5.31 -14.54
C ASN A 165 -4.81 6.43 -13.70
N LEU A 166 -5.98 6.88 -14.09
CA LEU A 166 -6.80 7.81 -13.30
C LEU A 166 -7.76 7.06 -12.37
N ALA A 167 -8.56 6.16 -12.92
CA ALA A 167 -9.58 5.45 -12.18
C ALA A 167 -9.62 3.94 -12.50
N ASN A 168 -9.39 3.58 -13.75
CA ASN A 168 -9.42 2.20 -14.25
C ASN A 168 -8.45 2.05 -15.44
N ASN A 169 -8.39 0.89 -16.04
CA ASN A 169 -7.48 0.61 -17.15
C ASN A 169 -8.20 0.59 -18.53
N SER A 170 -9.32 1.32 -18.67
CA SER A 170 -10.04 1.43 -19.92
C SER A 170 -9.31 2.30 -20.96
N GLN A 171 -9.72 2.18 -22.21
CA GLN A 171 -9.19 3.03 -23.28
C GLN A 171 -9.48 4.52 -23.06
N MET A 172 -10.63 4.86 -22.44
CA MET A 172 -10.96 6.25 -22.09
C MET A 172 -10.02 6.78 -21.02
N ASP A 173 -9.71 5.96 -20.02
CA ASP A 173 -8.73 6.31 -18.98
C ASP A 173 -7.32 6.50 -19.56
N TRP A 174 -6.93 5.68 -20.55
CA TRP A 174 -5.68 5.87 -21.26
C TRP A 174 -5.60 7.25 -21.93
N PHE A 175 -6.67 7.66 -22.65
CA PHE A 175 -6.71 8.99 -23.28
C PHE A 175 -6.59 10.12 -22.23
N ALA A 176 -7.32 10.00 -21.14
CA ALA A 176 -7.28 10.99 -20.06
C ALA A 176 -5.90 11.05 -19.38
N SER A 177 -5.32 9.89 -19.02
CA SER A 177 -3.97 9.79 -18.42
C SER A 177 -2.90 10.36 -19.37
N ASN A 178 -2.97 10.04 -20.66
CA ASN A 178 -2.07 10.54 -21.69
C ASN A 178 -2.18 12.08 -21.86
N ASN A 179 -3.39 12.62 -21.83
CA ASN A 179 -3.61 14.07 -21.93
C ASN A 179 -3.05 14.81 -20.71
N MET A 180 -3.25 14.29 -19.49
CA MET A 180 -2.66 14.89 -18.28
C MET A 180 -1.13 14.86 -18.32
N LEU A 181 -0.55 13.75 -18.80
CA LEU A 181 0.90 13.67 -18.98
C LEU A 181 1.39 14.67 -20.04
N LYS A 182 0.71 14.80 -21.18
CA LYS A 182 1.04 15.76 -22.24
C LYS A 182 1.06 17.19 -21.72
N GLN A 183 0.09 17.61 -20.90
CA GLN A 183 0.06 18.94 -20.28
C GLN A 183 1.34 19.25 -19.49
N ILE A 184 1.85 18.27 -18.72
CA ILE A 184 3.13 18.43 -18.01
C ILE A 184 4.29 18.54 -19.02
N LEU A 185 4.29 17.76 -20.09
CA LEU A 185 5.37 17.70 -21.06
C LEU A 185 5.45 18.95 -21.96
N GLU A 186 4.34 19.64 -22.16
CA GLU A 186 4.25 20.90 -22.91
C GLU A 186 5.03 22.04 -22.23
N GLU A 187 5.21 21.98 -20.90
CA GLU A 187 6.07 22.94 -20.18
C GLU A 187 7.57 22.75 -20.51
N TYR A 188 7.97 21.62 -21.12
CA TYR A 188 9.36 21.24 -21.36
C TYR A 188 9.58 20.74 -22.79
N PRO A 189 9.37 21.57 -23.83
CA PRO A 189 9.41 21.14 -25.24
C PRO A 189 10.80 20.67 -25.69
N ASP A 190 11.86 21.28 -25.17
CA ASP A 190 13.25 21.03 -25.58
C ASP A 190 13.96 19.94 -24.76
N ARG A 191 13.23 19.22 -23.90
CA ARG A 191 13.82 18.17 -23.07
C ARG A 191 14.44 17.04 -23.90
N LYS A 192 15.61 16.55 -23.46
CA LYS A 192 16.27 15.37 -24.04
C LYS A 192 15.86 14.08 -23.33
N CYS A 193 15.48 14.16 -22.05
CA CYS A 193 14.98 13.02 -21.30
C CYS A 193 13.67 12.47 -21.90
N LYS A 194 13.46 11.16 -21.70
CA LYS A 194 12.31 10.43 -22.28
C LYS A 194 11.30 10.07 -21.20
N ILE A 195 10.02 10.20 -21.55
CA ILE A 195 8.91 9.77 -20.70
C ILE A 195 8.14 8.68 -21.45
N TYR A 196 7.94 7.55 -20.80
CA TYR A 196 7.23 6.39 -21.31
C TYR A 196 5.97 6.17 -20.51
N LEU A 197 4.80 6.29 -21.12
CA LEU A 197 3.52 5.95 -20.46
C LEU A 197 3.26 4.46 -20.58
N LEU A 198 3.14 3.80 -19.43
CA LEU A 198 2.70 2.41 -19.32
C LEU A 198 1.32 2.38 -18.65
N HIS A 199 0.29 2.17 -19.42
CA HIS A 199 -1.10 2.14 -18.99
C HIS A 199 -1.68 0.75 -19.22
N GLY A 200 -2.62 0.35 -18.40
CA GLY A 200 -3.29 -0.95 -18.49
C GLY A 200 -2.92 -1.89 -17.36
N ASP A 201 -3.65 -3.00 -17.30
CA ASP A 201 -3.37 -4.06 -16.34
C ASP A 201 -2.14 -4.86 -16.78
N LEU A 202 -1.33 -5.22 -15.82
CA LEU A 202 -0.21 -6.13 -15.99
C LEU A 202 -0.43 -7.34 -15.08
N SER A 203 -0.08 -8.52 -15.57
CA SER A 203 -0.03 -9.73 -14.75
C SER A 203 1.03 -9.60 -13.65
N SER A 204 0.94 -10.42 -12.60
CA SER A 204 1.98 -10.48 -11.57
C SER A 204 3.36 -10.85 -12.15
N GLY A 205 3.39 -11.70 -13.19
CA GLY A 205 4.60 -12.05 -13.92
C GLY A 205 5.18 -10.85 -14.68
N GLN A 206 4.34 -10.08 -15.36
CA GLN A 206 4.74 -8.85 -16.05
C GLN A 206 5.25 -7.78 -15.09
N MET A 207 4.63 -7.64 -13.92
CA MET A 207 5.13 -6.74 -12.88
C MET A 207 6.50 -7.20 -12.36
N THR A 208 6.68 -8.50 -12.10
CA THR A 208 7.97 -9.07 -11.71
C THR A 208 9.04 -8.82 -12.77
N TRP A 209 8.69 -9.00 -14.04
CA TRP A 209 9.59 -8.72 -15.17
C TRP A 209 9.97 -7.24 -15.23
N LEU A 210 9.00 -6.34 -15.04
CA LEU A 210 9.23 -4.89 -15.03
C LEU A 210 10.26 -4.48 -13.96
N TYR A 211 10.12 -5.01 -12.73
CA TYR A 211 11.06 -4.74 -11.64
C TYR A 211 12.46 -5.34 -11.86
N ASN A 212 12.57 -6.41 -12.63
CA ASN A 212 13.83 -7.09 -12.95
C ASN A 212 14.45 -6.66 -14.30
N ASN A 213 13.80 -5.74 -15.03
CA ASN A 213 14.32 -5.29 -16.32
C ASN A 213 15.64 -4.52 -16.13
N ASP A 214 16.68 -4.94 -16.88
CA ASP A 214 18.03 -4.42 -16.75
C ASP A 214 18.19 -2.93 -17.11
N LYS A 215 17.26 -2.36 -17.90
CA LYS A 215 17.21 -0.94 -18.20
C LYS A 215 16.49 -0.10 -17.13
N ILE A 216 15.80 -0.72 -16.19
CA ILE A 216 15.11 -0.03 -15.08
C ILE A 216 16.01 -0.06 -13.86
N LYS A 217 16.38 1.12 -13.36
CA LYS A 217 17.46 1.27 -12.38
C LYS A 217 16.97 1.66 -10.98
N SER A 218 15.79 2.22 -10.86
CA SER A 218 15.22 2.61 -9.55
C SER A 218 13.72 2.85 -9.64
N LEU A 219 12.99 2.50 -8.59
CA LEU A 219 11.61 2.94 -8.41
C LEU A 219 11.58 4.24 -7.59
N ILE A 220 10.73 5.16 -8.00
CA ILE A 220 10.49 6.44 -7.35
C ILE A 220 9.06 6.47 -6.79
N ASN A 221 8.92 6.87 -5.54
CA ASN A 221 7.65 7.20 -4.95
C ASN A 221 7.82 8.32 -3.92
N ILE A 222 7.33 9.51 -4.22
CA ILE A 222 7.30 10.66 -3.29
C ILE A 222 5.86 11.04 -2.93
N SER A 223 4.98 10.03 -2.82
CA SER A 223 3.61 10.24 -2.33
C SER A 223 3.60 10.88 -0.94
N HIS A 224 2.52 11.56 -0.64
CA HIS A 224 2.34 12.21 0.67
C HIS A 224 2.18 11.19 1.82
N GLY A 225 1.81 9.96 1.51
CA GLY A 225 1.70 8.84 2.45
C GLY A 225 1.21 7.56 1.78
N GLU A 226 1.56 6.44 2.37
CA GLU A 226 1.15 5.08 1.97
C GLU A 226 0.68 4.30 3.19
N GLY A 227 -0.39 3.53 3.06
CA GLY A 227 -0.82 2.59 4.11
C GLY A 227 0.25 1.52 4.35
N PHE A 228 0.75 0.92 3.26
CA PHE A 228 1.88 0.00 3.25
C PHE A 228 2.88 0.34 2.14
N GLY A 229 2.42 0.49 0.90
CA GLY A 229 3.25 0.83 -0.25
C GLY A 229 3.62 -0.37 -1.11
N LEU A 230 2.63 -1.19 -1.51
CA LEU A 230 2.81 -2.44 -2.26
C LEU A 230 3.78 -2.32 -3.45
N PRO A 231 3.69 -1.33 -4.37
CA PRO A 231 4.64 -1.25 -5.48
C PRO A 231 6.09 -1.07 -5.05
N MET A 232 6.33 -0.35 -3.93
CA MET A 232 7.68 -0.20 -3.36
C MET A 232 8.16 -1.51 -2.72
N PHE A 233 7.26 -2.21 -2.03
CA PHE A 233 7.56 -3.51 -1.42
C PHE A 233 7.92 -4.55 -2.47
N GLU A 234 7.14 -4.67 -3.53
CA GLU A 234 7.39 -5.58 -4.66
C GLU A 234 8.74 -5.27 -5.34
N ALA A 235 8.98 -4.00 -5.68
CA ALA A 235 10.24 -3.56 -6.27
C ALA A 235 11.44 -3.85 -5.36
N ALA A 236 11.30 -3.62 -4.05
CA ALA A 236 12.36 -3.90 -3.07
C ALA A 236 12.64 -5.41 -2.93
N ARG A 237 11.60 -6.25 -2.98
CA ARG A 237 11.74 -7.72 -3.00
C ARG A 237 12.47 -8.22 -4.24
N GLU A 238 12.35 -7.53 -5.36
CA GLU A 238 13.11 -7.83 -6.58
C GLU A 238 14.54 -7.23 -6.55
N GLY A 239 14.86 -6.40 -5.57
CA GLY A 239 16.18 -5.79 -5.40
C GLY A 239 16.36 -4.51 -6.21
N LEU A 240 15.26 -3.91 -6.67
CA LEU A 240 15.29 -2.61 -7.34
C LEU A 240 15.53 -1.50 -6.32
N PRO A 241 16.49 -0.58 -6.52
CA PRO A 241 16.68 0.58 -5.65
C PRO A 241 15.43 1.45 -5.53
N ILE A 242 15.15 1.94 -4.32
CA ILE A 242 13.99 2.77 -4.02
C ILE A 242 14.42 4.20 -3.68
N ILE A 243 13.71 5.20 -4.21
CA ILE A 243 13.80 6.61 -3.84
C ILE A 243 12.45 7.02 -3.27
N THR A 244 12.38 7.38 -2.00
CA THR A 244 11.12 7.73 -1.35
C THR A 244 11.31 8.63 -0.13
N VAL A 245 10.21 9.17 0.41
CA VAL A 245 10.19 9.83 1.70
C VAL A 245 10.22 8.79 2.84
N GLY A 246 10.97 9.07 3.90
CA GLY A 246 11.09 8.18 5.05
C GLY A 246 9.94 8.33 6.06
N TRP A 247 8.68 8.27 5.59
CA TRP A 247 7.49 8.47 6.41
C TRP A 247 6.35 7.57 5.93
N SER A 248 5.43 7.19 6.83
CA SER A 248 4.27 6.31 6.64
C SER A 248 4.59 4.83 6.48
N GLY A 249 3.66 4.03 5.95
CA GLY A 249 3.69 2.56 6.03
C GLY A 249 4.89 1.88 5.38
N GLN A 250 5.48 2.46 4.31
CA GLN A 250 6.66 1.91 3.66
C GLN A 250 7.90 1.85 4.57
N THR A 251 7.90 2.58 5.67
CA THR A 251 9.02 2.56 6.62
C THR A 251 9.19 1.21 7.30
N ASP A 252 8.13 0.41 7.41
CA ASP A 252 8.16 -0.89 8.06
C ASP A 252 9.07 -1.90 7.34
N PHE A 253 9.16 -1.82 6.02
CA PHE A 253 9.99 -2.72 5.23
C PHE A 253 11.24 -2.05 4.63
N LEU A 254 11.39 -0.74 4.75
CA LEU A 254 12.56 0.00 4.26
C LEU A 254 13.58 0.34 5.35
N HIS A 255 13.27 0.05 6.63
CA HIS A 255 14.17 0.27 7.76
C HIS A 255 14.46 -1.03 8.50
N TYR A 256 15.73 -1.29 8.78
CA TYR A 256 16.17 -2.42 9.61
C TYR A 256 17.32 -1.99 10.53
N ASN A 257 17.19 -2.30 11.82
CA ASN A 257 18.22 -2.01 12.83
C ASN A 257 18.74 -0.55 12.76
N GLY A 258 17.82 0.41 12.63
CA GLY A 258 18.12 1.83 12.56
C GLY A 258 18.74 2.31 11.23
N LYS A 259 18.83 1.44 10.22
CA LYS A 259 19.39 1.77 8.90
C LYS A 259 18.28 1.91 7.86
N LYS A 260 18.44 2.91 6.97
CA LYS A 260 17.60 3.14 5.80
C LYS A 260 18.15 2.38 4.59
N TYR A 261 17.31 1.62 3.93
CA TYR A 261 17.68 0.84 2.74
C TYR A 261 17.15 1.43 1.43
N PHE A 262 16.89 2.74 1.42
CA PHE A 262 16.42 3.52 0.28
C PHE A 262 17.19 4.85 0.16
N GLU A 263 17.06 5.57 -0.95
CA GLU A 263 17.49 6.95 -1.03
C GLU A 263 16.42 7.84 -0.40
N ASP A 264 16.80 8.48 0.69
CA ASP A 264 15.90 9.24 1.56
C ASP A 264 15.68 10.65 1.00
N VAL A 265 14.41 10.96 0.72
CA VAL A 265 13.96 12.28 0.34
C VAL A 265 13.45 12.99 1.59
N LYS A 266 14.03 14.17 1.89
CA LYS A 266 13.56 15.01 2.99
C LYS A 266 12.13 15.47 2.75
N PHE A 267 11.39 15.67 3.83
CA PHE A 267 9.99 16.10 3.79
C PHE A 267 9.66 16.97 5.00
N ASN A 268 8.54 17.70 4.90
CA ASN A 268 7.89 18.36 6.01
C ASN A 268 6.47 17.85 6.14
N LEU A 269 5.97 17.65 7.36
CA LEU A 269 4.56 17.37 7.60
C LEU A 269 3.77 18.66 7.48
N GLN A 270 2.79 18.67 6.62
CA GLN A 270 1.88 19.81 6.42
C GLN A 270 0.45 19.30 6.35
N GLN A 271 -0.50 20.20 6.54
CA GLN A 271 -1.93 19.90 6.45
C GLN A 271 -2.29 19.38 5.05
N VAL A 272 -3.23 18.45 5.02
CA VAL A 272 -3.78 17.89 3.77
C VAL A 272 -4.37 19.00 2.90
N GLN A 273 -4.11 18.96 1.60
CA GLN A 273 -4.69 19.89 0.62
C GLN A 273 -6.21 19.67 0.55
N LYS A 274 -6.96 20.75 0.33
CA LYS A 274 -8.44 20.70 0.26
C LYS A 274 -8.96 19.72 -0.78
N GLU A 275 -8.26 19.61 -1.91
CA GLU A 275 -8.61 18.73 -3.03
C GLU A 275 -8.44 17.24 -2.72
N ALA A 276 -7.70 16.92 -1.67
CA ALA A 276 -7.46 15.55 -1.21
C ALA A 276 -8.32 15.15 -0.01
N VAL A 277 -9.09 16.08 0.55
CA VAL A 277 -10.01 15.79 1.66
C VAL A 277 -11.10 14.86 1.18
N TRP A 278 -11.30 13.78 1.94
CA TRP A 278 -12.37 12.82 1.72
C TRP A 278 -13.12 12.65 3.05
N ASP A 279 -14.33 13.19 3.10
CA ASP A 279 -15.11 13.21 4.32
C ASP A 279 -15.27 11.80 4.94
N GLY A 280 -15.06 11.72 6.25
CA GLY A 280 -15.08 10.46 6.98
C GLY A 280 -13.86 9.52 6.71
N VAL A 281 -12.90 9.92 5.88
CA VAL A 281 -11.67 9.14 5.58
C VAL A 281 -10.42 10.00 5.76
N ILE A 282 -10.19 10.98 4.90
CA ILE A 282 -9.04 11.89 4.97
C ILE A 282 -9.52 13.23 5.54
N GLN A 283 -9.15 13.49 6.78
CA GLN A 283 -9.58 14.69 7.49
C GLN A 283 -8.79 15.92 7.09
N GLN A 284 -9.47 17.07 6.95
CA GLN A 284 -8.82 18.31 6.59
C GLN A 284 -7.79 18.77 7.64
N ASP A 285 -8.02 18.49 8.91
CA ASP A 285 -7.13 18.83 10.03
C ASP A 285 -6.02 17.78 10.26
N SER A 286 -5.90 16.81 9.39
CA SER A 286 -4.81 15.85 9.37
C SER A 286 -3.62 16.35 8.53
N GLY A 287 -2.48 15.73 8.71
CA GLY A 287 -1.25 16.06 7.98
C GLY A 287 -0.60 14.84 7.35
N TRP A 288 0.18 15.09 6.31
CA TRP A 288 1.02 14.11 5.63
C TRP A 288 2.33 14.71 5.11
N ALA A 289 3.19 13.89 4.51
CA ALA A 289 4.52 14.31 4.10
C ALA A 289 4.50 15.08 2.78
N PHE A 290 5.13 16.25 2.77
CA PHE A 290 5.45 17.00 1.55
C PHE A 290 6.93 16.88 1.27
N ALA A 291 7.28 16.21 0.19
CA ALA A 291 8.66 16.00 -0.23
C ALA A 291 9.34 17.33 -0.55
N ASP A 292 10.63 17.45 -0.15
CA ASP A 292 11.47 18.59 -0.54
C ASP A 292 12.02 18.36 -1.94
N GLN A 293 11.75 19.31 -2.84
CA GLN A 293 12.16 19.24 -4.24
C GLN A 293 13.67 19.11 -4.42
N GLY A 294 14.46 19.87 -3.67
CA GLY A 294 15.92 19.85 -3.77
C GLY A 294 16.49 18.52 -3.31
N SER A 295 15.96 17.97 -2.21
CA SER A 295 16.32 16.66 -1.70
C SER A 295 15.96 15.55 -2.68
N TYR A 296 14.78 15.61 -3.31
CA TYR A 296 14.35 14.65 -4.33
C TYR A 296 15.29 14.66 -5.54
N LYS A 297 15.60 15.85 -6.10
CA LYS A 297 16.55 16.00 -7.21
C LYS A 297 17.94 15.47 -6.84
N MET A 298 18.41 15.75 -5.61
CA MET A 298 19.69 15.20 -5.13
C MET A 298 19.65 13.66 -5.04
N ALA A 299 18.55 13.06 -4.57
CA ALA A 299 18.40 11.61 -4.49
C ALA A 299 18.40 10.96 -5.88
N LEU A 300 17.72 11.56 -6.85
CA LEU A 300 17.73 11.14 -8.26
C LEU A 300 19.14 11.17 -8.84
N ARG A 301 19.85 12.31 -8.71
CA ARG A 301 21.22 12.48 -9.22
C ARG A 301 22.22 11.52 -8.55
N LYS A 302 22.06 11.30 -7.25
CA LYS A 302 22.90 10.39 -6.49
C LYS A 302 22.72 8.94 -6.97
N THR A 303 21.46 8.51 -7.19
CA THR A 303 21.16 7.18 -7.74
C THR A 303 21.70 7.02 -9.15
N TYR A 304 21.54 8.04 -10.00
CA TYR A 304 22.07 8.02 -11.37
C TYR A 304 23.60 7.91 -11.41
N LYS A 305 24.32 8.75 -10.61
CA LYS A 305 25.78 8.76 -10.61
C LYS A 305 26.45 7.60 -9.87
N ASN A 306 25.78 7.06 -8.86
CA ASN A 306 26.35 6.02 -7.97
C ASN A 306 25.43 4.79 -7.91
N HIS A 307 24.93 4.35 -9.05
CA HIS A 307 23.93 3.26 -9.15
C HIS A 307 24.39 1.98 -8.46
N ASP A 308 25.66 1.58 -8.62
CA ASP A 308 26.23 0.37 -7.99
C ASP A 308 26.10 0.39 -6.46
N LYS A 309 26.23 1.56 -5.83
CA LYS A 309 26.02 1.71 -4.39
C LYS A 309 24.57 1.53 -4.00
N SER A 310 23.64 2.10 -4.78
CA SER A 310 22.22 1.94 -4.58
C SER A 310 21.79 0.48 -4.79
N LEU A 311 22.31 -0.18 -5.81
CA LEU A 311 22.06 -1.59 -6.10
C LEU A 311 22.57 -2.52 -4.98
N LYS A 312 23.78 -2.30 -4.46
CA LYS A 312 24.31 -3.06 -3.32
C LYS A 312 23.42 -2.92 -2.06
N ARG A 313 22.87 -1.73 -1.84
CA ARG A 313 21.95 -1.49 -0.73
C ARG A 313 20.60 -2.20 -0.95
N ALA A 314 20.05 -2.12 -2.16
CA ALA A 314 18.81 -2.79 -2.54
C ALA A 314 18.94 -4.32 -2.46
N SER A 315 20.08 -4.89 -2.89
CA SER A 315 20.36 -6.31 -2.75
C SER A 315 20.35 -6.79 -1.28
N LYS A 316 20.91 -6.00 -0.37
CA LYS A 316 20.82 -6.30 1.08
C LYS A 316 19.39 -6.21 1.59
N LEU A 317 18.63 -5.23 1.14
CA LEU A 317 17.22 -5.12 1.49
C LEU A 317 16.43 -6.34 1.00
N LYS A 318 16.62 -6.78 -0.24
CA LYS A 318 16.00 -8.01 -0.79
C LYS A 318 16.22 -9.22 0.11
N THR A 319 17.44 -9.42 0.61
CA THR A 319 17.75 -10.52 1.56
C THR A 319 16.94 -10.37 2.85
N LEU A 320 16.93 -9.17 3.45
CA LEU A 320 16.20 -8.90 4.68
C LEU A 320 14.68 -9.09 4.51
N LEU A 321 14.14 -8.69 3.36
CA LEU A 321 12.71 -8.87 3.06
C LEU A 321 12.34 -10.35 2.91
N ASN A 322 13.15 -11.14 2.23
CA ASN A 322 12.93 -12.57 2.09
C ASN A 322 12.95 -13.32 3.44
N GLU A 323 13.75 -12.84 4.40
CA GLU A 323 13.83 -13.42 5.73
C GLU A 323 12.65 -13.00 6.63
N ASN A 324 12.24 -11.72 6.58
CA ASN A 324 11.32 -11.13 7.54
C ASN A 324 9.87 -11.02 7.02
N PHE A 325 9.68 -10.92 5.70
CA PHE A 325 8.37 -10.87 5.04
C PHE A 325 8.14 -12.15 4.22
N ASN A 326 8.46 -13.29 4.84
CA ASN A 326 8.17 -14.59 4.25
C ASN A 326 6.65 -14.79 4.17
N GLU A 327 6.17 -15.17 3.00
CA GLU A 327 4.76 -15.33 2.69
C GLU A 327 4.03 -16.22 3.70
N GLN A 328 4.56 -17.41 3.97
CA GLN A 328 3.95 -18.35 4.91
C GLN A 328 3.85 -17.74 6.33
N LYS A 329 4.91 -17.10 6.82
CA LYS A 329 4.87 -16.45 8.14
C LYS A 329 3.83 -15.33 8.22
N LEU A 330 3.63 -14.58 7.13
CA LEU A 330 2.63 -13.51 7.11
C LEU A 330 1.21 -14.09 7.11
N TYR A 331 0.98 -15.15 6.36
CA TYR A 331 -0.32 -15.85 6.38
C TYR A 331 -0.59 -16.53 7.71
N ASP A 332 0.38 -17.24 8.27
CA ASP A 332 0.24 -17.85 9.60
C ASP A 332 -0.07 -16.79 10.66
N GLY A 333 0.67 -15.67 10.64
CA GLY A 333 0.44 -14.55 11.54
C GLY A 333 -0.94 -13.89 11.36
N PHE A 334 -1.44 -13.81 10.12
CA PHE A 334 -2.79 -13.33 9.85
C PHE A 334 -3.86 -14.28 10.39
N VAL A 335 -3.74 -15.57 10.11
CA VAL A 335 -4.68 -16.59 10.58
C VAL A 335 -4.70 -16.65 12.11
N GLU A 336 -3.55 -16.56 12.77
CA GLU A 336 -3.45 -16.56 14.23
C GLU A 336 -4.17 -15.35 14.87
N GLN A 337 -4.27 -14.22 14.16
CA GLN A 337 -5.05 -13.08 14.64
C GLN A 337 -6.56 -13.33 14.56
N ILE A 338 -7.02 -14.24 13.70
CA ILE A 338 -8.44 -14.55 13.52
C ILE A 338 -8.82 -15.72 14.44
N VAL A 339 -8.09 -16.83 14.36
CA VAL A 339 -8.32 -18.05 15.16
C VAL A 339 -7.01 -18.41 15.87
N PRO A 340 -6.94 -18.36 17.21
CA PRO A 340 -5.74 -18.73 17.93
C PRO A 340 -5.31 -20.17 17.62
N LEU A 341 -4.01 -20.39 17.43
CA LEU A 341 -3.44 -21.72 17.10
C LEU A 341 -3.88 -22.86 18.05
N GLN A 342 -4.15 -22.54 19.31
CA GLN A 342 -4.65 -23.53 20.27
C GLN A 342 -6.08 -23.98 19.98
N GLU A 343 -6.91 -23.08 19.46
CA GLU A 343 -8.28 -23.40 19.03
C GLU A 343 -8.27 -24.16 17.72
N MET A 344 -7.41 -23.80 16.76
CA MET A 344 -7.23 -24.55 15.52
C MET A 344 -6.85 -26.02 15.77
N LYS A 345 -5.86 -26.26 16.67
CA LYS A 345 -5.44 -27.62 17.04
C LYS A 345 -6.54 -28.43 17.70
N LYS A 346 -7.47 -27.81 18.44
CA LYS A 346 -8.64 -28.49 18.97
C LYS A 346 -9.63 -28.87 17.88
N ILE A 347 -9.89 -27.93 16.96
CA ILE A 347 -10.78 -28.16 15.82
C ILE A 347 -10.22 -29.28 14.92
N ASP A 348 -8.92 -29.26 14.63
CA ASP A 348 -8.26 -30.33 13.85
C ASP A 348 -8.38 -31.69 14.54
N ALA A 349 -8.15 -31.77 15.86
CA ALA A 349 -8.30 -33.00 16.63
C ALA A 349 -9.76 -33.50 16.66
N GLU A 350 -10.73 -32.61 16.80
CA GLU A 350 -12.16 -32.95 16.75
C GLU A 350 -12.58 -33.45 15.37
N ILE A 351 -12.02 -32.88 14.29
CA ILE A 351 -12.26 -33.32 12.92
C ILE A 351 -11.65 -34.72 12.69
N ASP A 352 -10.40 -34.93 13.16
CA ASP A 352 -9.71 -36.22 13.05
C ASP A 352 -10.46 -37.32 13.81
N ASP A 353 -10.98 -37.04 15.01
CA ASP A 353 -11.82 -37.97 15.78
C ASP A 353 -13.12 -38.30 15.04
N LEU A 354 -13.81 -37.28 14.50
CA LEU A 354 -15.04 -37.49 13.70
C LEU A 354 -14.80 -38.31 12.43
N LEU A 355 -13.66 -38.10 11.76
CA LEU A 355 -13.29 -38.86 10.58
C LEU A 355 -12.91 -40.30 10.93
N SER A 356 -12.27 -40.52 12.09
CA SER A 356 -11.95 -41.89 12.58
C SER A 356 -13.18 -42.71 12.97
N ASP A 357 -14.25 -42.05 13.42
CA ASP A 357 -15.53 -42.67 13.76
C ASP A 357 -16.38 -42.98 12.51
N LEU A 358 -16.03 -42.42 11.35
CA LEU A 358 -16.73 -42.65 10.07
C LEU A 358 -16.06 -43.69 9.16
N LEU A 359 -14.83 -44.12 9.49
CA LEU A 359 -14.03 -45.14 8.78
C LEU A 359 -14.00 -46.45 9.55
#